data_ef270d51703aabfd147c7a7aa81dd998
#
_entry.id   ef270d51703aabfd147c7a7aa81dd998
#
_cell.length_a   1.000
_cell.length_b   1.000
_cell.length_c   1.000
_cell.angle_alpha   90.00
_cell.angle_beta   90.00
_cell.angle_gamma   90.00
#
_symmetry.space_group_name_H-M   'P 1'
#
loop_
_entity.id
_entity.type
_entity.pdbx_description
1 polymer ?
#
loop_
_entity_poly.entity_id
_entity_poly.type
_entity_poly.pdbx_seq_one_letter_code
_entity_poly.pdbx_strand_id
1 'polypeptide(L)'
;FSNETFTLERMQKLEEEQYEKHLNLWKEGKTDLSITRFSSIVKRLKEQGVNVYFPYPGQQYVQNVCERLLSDIEKRELEERQPCVIVVRLLGQENSVSYLRELDSNYIRLESMMMEMFGNGITEFSLHRYHYGMEILATKKDVLKITEDLSRDGLFAELKKRKTGWNFCIGYGFGAGIAQARLNALNACHEAELKKNTSYVVTEKEELIGPLGVEATETFMVDN
;
A
#
# COMPACT_ATOMS: atom_id res chain seq x y z
N PHE A 1 -7.10 0.63 20.93
CA PHE A 1 -7.77 -0.66 20.68
C PHE A 1 -6.71 -1.62 20.20
N SER A 2 -6.37 -2.64 21.01
CA SER A 2 -5.39 -3.67 20.66
C SER A 2 -5.92 -4.52 19.49
N ASN A 3 -5.06 -4.78 18.50
CA ASN A 3 -5.28 -5.68 17.36
C ASN A 3 -5.35 -7.16 17.81
N GLU A 4 -6.22 -7.49 18.75
CA GLU A 4 -6.50 -8.88 19.06
C GLU A 4 -7.50 -9.41 18.02
N THR A 5 -7.08 -10.41 17.28
CA THR A 5 -7.89 -11.09 16.27
C THR A 5 -9.19 -11.60 16.91
N PHE A 6 -10.33 -11.09 16.45
CA PHE A 6 -11.66 -11.49 16.92
C PHE A 6 -11.95 -12.89 16.34
N THR A 7 -11.81 -13.94 17.18
CA THR A 7 -12.12 -15.31 16.78
C THR A 7 -13.58 -15.65 17.10
N LEU A 8 -14.18 -16.58 16.33
CA LEU A 8 -15.55 -17.03 16.54
C LEU A 8 -15.75 -17.59 17.97
N GLU A 9 -14.77 -18.32 18.47
CA GLU A 9 -14.80 -18.89 19.84
C GLU A 9 -14.85 -17.80 20.91
N ARG A 10 -14.11 -16.71 20.71
CA ARG A 10 -14.12 -15.56 21.63
C ARG A 10 -15.46 -14.84 21.61
N MET A 11 -16.09 -14.71 20.44
CA MET A 11 -17.44 -14.16 20.33
C MET A 11 -18.46 -15.01 21.07
N GLN A 12 -18.46 -16.33 20.89
CA GLN A 12 -19.36 -17.26 21.56
C GLN A 12 -19.21 -17.21 23.08
N LYS A 13 -17.97 -17.13 23.57
CA LYS A 13 -17.70 -16.98 24.99
C LYS A 13 -18.25 -15.66 25.56
N LEU A 14 -18.04 -14.56 24.85
CA LEU A 14 -18.59 -13.25 25.24
C LEU A 14 -20.13 -13.25 25.25
N GLU A 15 -20.77 -13.88 24.29
CA GLU A 15 -22.23 -14.01 24.25
C GLU A 15 -22.75 -14.80 25.43
N GLU A 16 -22.11 -15.90 25.82
CA GLU A 16 -22.49 -16.70 26.99
C GLU A 16 -22.27 -15.94 28.28
N GLU A 17 -21.13 -15.27 28.44
CA GLU A 17 -20.88 -14.40 29.61
C GLU A 17 -21.95 -13.29 29.75
N GLN A 18 -22.36 -12.67 28.65
CA GLN A 18 -23.41 -11.66 28.66
C GLN A 18 -24.78 -12.27 28.96
N TYR A 19 -25.09 -13.45 28.42
CA TYR A 19 -26.32 -14.15 28.74
C TYR A 19 -26.46 -14.42 30.24
N GLU A 20 -25.44 -15.02 30.85
CA GLU A 20 -25.42 -15.32 32.27
C GLU A 20 -25.54 -14.04 33.12
N LYS A 21 -24.84 -13.00 32.76
CA LYS A 21 -24.88 -11.70 33.44
C LYS A 21 -26.29 -11.10 33.46
N HIS A 22 -26.96 -11.06 32.31
CA HIS A 22 -28.31 -10.54 32.19
C HIS A 22 -29.31 -11.41 33.01
N LEU A 23 -29.18 -12.73 32.91
CA LEU A 23 -30.04 -13.66 33.62
C LEU A 23 -29.89 -13.55 35.15
N ASN A 24 -28.67 -13.43 35.66
CA ASN A 24 -28.38 -13.31 37.08
C ASN A 24 -28.92 -11.99 37.65
N LEU A 25 -28.69 -10.87 36.97
CA LEU A 25 -29.21 -9.57 37.39
C LEU A 25 -30.75 -9.56 37.43
N TRP A 26 -31.40 -10.23 36.49
CA TRP A 26 -32.84 -10.38 36.47
C TRP A 26 -33.36 -11.24 37.65
N LYS A 27 -32.75 -12.40 37.89
CA LYS A 27 -33.11 -13.30 38.98
C LYS A 27 -32.90 -12.69 40.33
N GLU A 28 -31.92 -11.81 40.51
CA GLU A 28 -31.62 -11.06 41.72
C GLU A 28 -32.56 -9.86 41.93
N GLY A 29 -33.48 -9.58 40.96
CA GLY A 29 -34.39 -8.43 41.02
C GLY A 29 -33.68 -7.07 40.94
N LYS A 30 -32.46 -7.05 40.39
CA LYS A 30 -31.64 -5.85 40.26
C LYS A 30 -31.94 -5.04 39.01
N THR A 31 -32.71 -5.60 38.06
CA THR A 31 -33.04 -4.96 36.79
C THR A 31 -34.45 -5.29 36.35
N ASP A 32 -35.17 -4.28 35.84
CA ASP A 32 -36.54 -4.41 35.29
C ASP A 32 -36.51 -4.57 33.78
N LEU A 33 -35.38 -4.25 33.14
CA LEU A 33 -35.16 -4.32 31.69
C LEU A 33 -33.69 -4.64 31.39
N SER A 34 -33.49 -5.58 30.51
CA SER A 34 -32.16 -5.92 29.94
C SER A 34 -32.05 -5.36 28.52
N ILE A 35 -31.01 -4.60 28.25
CA ILE A 35 -30.69 -4.10 26.90
C ILE A 35 -29.45 -4.84 26.40
N THR A 36 -29.55 -5.54 25.27
CA THR A 36 -28.44 -6.29 24.72
C THR A 36 -28.23 -5.97 23.23
N ARG A 37 -26.97 -6.03 22.78
CA ARG A 37 -26.60 -5.95 21.35
C ARG A 37 -26.44 -7.32 20.70
N PHE A 38 -26.50 -8.40 21.47
CA PHE A 38 -26.35 -9.77 20.96
C PHE A 38 -27.71 -10.35 20.63
N SER A 39 -28.04 -10.45 19.34
CA SER A 39 -29.32 -11.01 18.87
C SER A 39 -29.47 -12.49 19.25
N SER A 40 -28.38 -13.23 19.29
CA SER A 40 -28.31 -14.66 19.63
C SER A 40 -28.88 -15.01 21.02
N ILE A 41 -28.66 -14.14 22.01
CA ILE A 41 -29.11 -14.38 23.40
C ILE A 41 -30.55 -13.88 23.68
N VAL A 42 -31.12 -13.05 22.81
CA VAL A 42 -32.46 -12.44 23.01
C VAL A 42 -33.54 -13.47 23.21
N LYS A 43 -33.60 -14.50 22.36
CA LYS A 43 -34.60 -15.56 22.46
C LYS A 43 -34.47 -16.35 23.75
N ARG A 44 -33.24 -16.72 24.10
CA ARG A 44 -32.94 -17.48 25.32
C ARG A 44 -33.32 -16.70 26.58
N LEU A 45 -33.02 -15.40 26.64
CA LEU A 45 -33.41 -14.53 27.76
C LEU A 45 -34.93 -14.40 27.92
N LYS A 46 -35.64 -14.22 26.78
CA LYS A 46 -37.11 -14.15 26.78
C LYS A 46 -37.75 -15.45 27.26
N GLU A 47 -37.21 -16.60 26.89
CA GLU A 47 -37.65 -17.93 27.36
C GLU A 47 -37.50 -18.11 28.90
N GLN A 48 -36.55 -17.37 29.48
CA GLN A 48 -36.35 -17.30 30.96
C GLN A 48 -37.18 -16.18 31.65
N GLY A 49 -38.07 -15.55 30.91
CA GLY A 49 -38.94 -14.49 31.44
C GLY A 49 -38.27 -13.13 31.60
N VAL A 50 -37.07 -12.95 31.08
CA VAL A 50 -36.35 -11.68 31.16
C VAL A 50 -36.97 -10.67 30.20
N ASN A 51 -37.30 -9.48 30.71
CA ASN A 51 -37.75 -8.38 29.84
C ASN A 51 -36.55 -7.83 29.08
N VAL A 52 -36.46 -8.10 27.76
CA VAL A 52 -35.30 -7.81 26.93
C VAL A 52 -35.67 -6.86 25.79
N TYR A 53 -34.92 -5.78 25.68
CA TYR A 53 -34.93 -4.88 24.55
C TYR A 53 -33.68 -5.09 23.72
N PHE A 54 -33.86 -5.32 22.41
CA PHE A 54 -32.80 -5.43 21.43
C PHE A 54 -32.95 -4.28 20.42
N PRO A 55 -32.02 -3.29 20.45
CA PRO A 55 -32.07 -2.17 19.50
C PRO A 55 -31.65 -2.65 18.12
N TYR A 56 -32.64 -2.90 17.24
CA TYR A 56 -32.35 -3.15 15.83
C TYR A 56 -31.82 -1.87 15.18
N PRO A 57 -30.73 -1.95 14.41
CA PRO A 57 -30.32 -0.82 13.59
C PRO A 57 -31.42 -0.52 12.58
N GLY A 58 -31.91 0.70 12.55
CA GLY A 58 -32.91 1.12 11.58
C GLY A 58 -32.38 0.99 10.14
N GLN A 59 -33.27 0.79 9.17
CA GLN A 59 -32.92 0.65 7.76
C GLN A 59 -32.03 1.80 7.27
N GLN A 60 -32.35 3.02 7.66
CA GLN A 60 -31.55 4.20 7.32
C GLN A 60 -30.12 4.14 7.86
N TYR A 61 -29.92 3.61 9.07
CA TYR A 61 -28.59 3.44 9.63
C TYR A 61 -27.76 2.44 8.82
N VAL A 62 -28.37 1.31 8.44
CA VAL A 62 -27.69 0.28 7.62
C VAL A 62 -27.34 0.86 6.25
N GLN A 63 -28.26 1.60 5.61
CA GLN A 63 -28.00 2.27 4.34
C GLN A 63 -26.84 3.24 4.44
N ASN A 64 -26.83 4.13 5.44
CA ASN A 64 -25.75 5.10 5.64
C ASN A 64 -24.38 4.43 5.86
N VAL A 65 -24.36 3.29 6.58
CA VAL A 65 -23.11 2.52 6.76
C VAL A 65 -22.65 1.91 5.45
N CYS A 66 -23.55 1.32 4.67
CA CYS A 66 -23.23 0.75 3.36
C CYS A 66 -22.72 1.83 2.39
N GLU A 67 -23.40 2.98 2.30
CA GLU A 67 -22.96 4.10 1.46
C GLU A 67 -21.57 4.61 1.85
N ARG A 68 -21.31 4.72 3.15
CA ARG A 68 -19.95 5.11 3.64
C ARG A 68 -18.91 4.09 3.23
N LEU A 69 -19.18 2.79 3.42
CA LEU A 69 -18.25 1.73 3.03
C LEU A 69 -17.97 1.73 1.52
N LEU A 70 -19.00 1.91 0.70
CA LEU A 70 -18.83 2.01 -0.77
C LEU A 70 -17.97 3.22 -1.13
N SER A 71 -18.25 4.39 -0.54
CA SER A 71 -17.44 5.60 -0.75
C SER A 71 -15.98 5.42 -0.33
N ASP A 72 -15.72 4.74 0.80
CA ASP A 72 -14.37 4.46 1.25
C ASP A 72 -13.63 3.48 0.31
N ILE A 73 -14.35 2.48 -0.24
CA ILE A 73 -13.79 1.56 -1.24
C ILE A 73 -13.45 2.30 -2.53
N GLU A 74 -14.38 3.10 -3.07
CA GLU A 74 -14.17 3.89 -4.28
C GLU A 74 -12.98 4.85 -4.14
N LYS A 75 -12.90 5.54 -2.99
CA LYS A 75 -11.77 6.42 -2.68
C LYS A 75 -10.43 5.67 -2.68
N ARG A 76 -10.39 4.49 -2.06
CA ARG A 76 -9.21 3.66 -2.02
C ARG A 76 -8.79 3.18 -3.41
N GLU A 77 -9.75 2.75 -4.24
CA GLU A 77 -9.47 2.36 -5.62
C GLU A 77 -8.91 3.52 -6.46
N LEU A 78 -9.43 4.74 -6.27
CA LEU A 78 -8.88 5.93 -6.92
C LEU A 78 -7.46 6.24 -6.47
N GLU A 79 -7.17 6.14 -5.18
CA GLU A 79 -5.82 6.31 -4.63
C GLU A 79 -4.84 5.26 -5.16
N GLU A 80 -5.26 4.00 -5.27
CA GLU A 80 -4.45 2.92 -5.82
C GLU A 80 -4.13 3.10 -7.32
N ARG A 81 -5.03 3.76 -8.07
CA ARG A 81 -4.86 4.07 -9.50
C ARG A 81 -4.08 5.36 -9.77
N GLN A 82 -3.67 6.09 -8.75
CA GLN A 82 -2.85 7.28 -8.96
C GLN A 82 -1.61 6.97 -9.79
N PRO A 83 -1.21 7.87 -10.72
CA PRO A 83 -0.04 7.67 -11.54
C PRO A 83 1.22 7.69 -10.70
N CYS A 84 2.10 6.76 -10.99
CA CYS A 84 3.44 6.71 -10.48
C CYS A 84 4.43 6.63 -11.62
N VAL A 85 5.55 7.32 -11.48
CA VAL A 85 6.66 7.26 -12.42
C VAL A 85 7.84 6.58 -11.75
N ILE A 86 8.46 5.66 -12.49
CA ILE A 86 9.72 5.01 -12.10
C ILE A 86 10.78 5.48 -13.08
N VAL A 87 11.89 5.99 -12.59
CA VAL A 87 13.05 6.35 -13.41
C VAL A 87 14.19 5.39 -13.08
N VAL A 88 14.68 4.70 -14.11
CA VAL A 88 15.87 3.86 -14.01
C VAL A 88 17.00 4.50 -14.81
N ARG A 89 18.09 4.82 -14.13
CA ARG A 89 19.28 5.43 -14.76
C ARG A 89 20.46 4.49 -14.63
N LEU A 90 21.10 4.22 -15.77
CA LEU A 90 22.38 3.51 -15.80
C LEU A 90 23.51 4.51 -15.51
N LEU A 91 24.37 4.15 -14.55
CA LEU A 91 25.49 4.98 -14.13
C LEU A 91 26.77 4.51 -14.84
N GLY A 92 27.53 5.43 -15.39
CA GLY A 92 28.78 5.11 -16.08
C GLY A 92 29.71 6.31 -16.17
N GLN A 93 30.91 6.09 -16.71
CA GLN A 93 31.89 7.14 -16.93
C GLN A 93 31.63 7.82 -18.28
N GLU A 94 31.16 9.06 -18.27
CA GLU A 94 30.66 9.82 -19.43
C GLU A 94 31.69 10.24 -20.49
N ASN A 95 32.93 9.77 -20.45
CA ASN A 95 34.04 10.43 -21.13
C ASN A 95 34.49 9.83 -22.48
N SER A 96 33.72 8.91 -23.13
CA SER A 96 34.10 8.37 -24.42
C SER A 96 32.93 8.08 -25.38
N VAL A 97 33.18 8.18 -26.68
CA VAL A 97 32.19 7.81 -27.74
C VAL A 97 31.85 6.32 -27.68
N SER A 98 32.79 5.47 -27.30
CA SER A 98 32.55 4.03 -27.06
C SER A 98 31.56 3.81 -25.93
N TYR A 99 31.62 4.59 -24.86
CA TYR A 99 30.68 4.56 -23.77
C TYR A 99 29.25 4.86 -24.22
N LEU A 100 29.04 5.87 -25.07
CA LEU A 100 27.69 6.20 -25.56
C LEU A 100 27.06 5.03 -26.36
N ARG A 101 27.84 4.32 -27.19
CA ARG A 101 27.34 3.12 -27.88
C ARG A 101 27.01 1.97 -26.94
N GLU A 102 27.85 1.75 -25.97
CA GLU A 102 27.63 0.73 -24.92
C GLU A 102 26.40 1.07 -24.08
N LEU A 103 26.24 2.33 -23.70
CA LEU A 103 25.07 2.83 -22.98
C LEU A 103 23.78 2.60 -23.76
N ASP A 104 23.78 2.89 -25.06
CA ASP A 104 22.62 2.63 -25.92
C ASP A 104 22.26 1.15 -25.98
N SER A 105 23.25 0.27 -26.14
CA SER A 105 23.06 -1.17 -26.13
C SER A 105 22.52 -1.66 -24.78
N ASN A 106 23.03 -1.11 -23.68
CA ASN A 106 22.59 -1.44 -22.33
C ASN A 106 21.14 -1.00 -22.05
N TYR A 107 20.73 0.17 -22.56
CA TYR A 107 19.33 0.61 -22.45
C TYR A 107 18.37 -0.26 -23.27
N ILE A 108 18.76 -0.74 -24.47
CA ILE A 108 17.95 -1.70 -25.24
C ILE A 108 17.77 -3.00 -24.47
N ARG A 109 18.82 -3.50 -23.81
CA ARG A 109 18.73 -4.69 -22.97
C ARG A 109 17.88 -4.45 -21.72
N LEU A 110 18.02 -3.27 -21.08
CA LEU A 110 17.20 -2.87 -19.95
C LEU A 110 15.72 -2.80 -20.36
N GLU A 111 15.40 -2.22 -21.50
CA GLU A 111 14.04 -2.16 -22.04
C GLU A 111 13.42 -3.55 -22.20
N SER A 112 14.14 -4.48 -22.80
CA SER A 112 13.69 -5.87 -22.94
C SER A 112 13.46 -6.55 -21.59
N MET A 113 14.32 -6.31 -20.60
CA MET A 113 14.15 -6.83 -19.25
C MET A 113 12.93 -6.23 -18.56
N MET A 114 12.70 -4.91 -18.70
CA MET A 114 11.53 -4.25 -18.14
C MET A 114 10.23 -4.76 -18.75
N MET A 115 10.19 -4.92 -20.07
CA MET A 115 9.03 -5.47 -20.77
C MET A 115 8.71 -6.90 -20.29
N GLU A 116 9.73 -7.73 -20.06
CA GLU A 116 9.54 -9.06 -19.50
C GLU A 116 9.01 -9.02 -18.07
N MET A 117 9.61 -8.19 -17.20
CA MET A 117 9.26 -8.12 -15.79
C MET A 117 7.87 -7.54 -15.58
N PHE A 118 7.55 -6.44 -16.25
CA PHE A 118 6.26 -5.76 -16.12
C PHE A 118 5.17 -6.48 -16.90
N GLY A 119 5.47 -7.05 -18.07
CA GLY A 119 4.49 -7.79 -18.87
C GLY A 119 3.93 -9.04 -18.20
N ASN A 120 4.65 -9.63 -17.26
CA ASN A 120 4.21 -10.81 -16.53
C ASN A 120 3.44 -10.52 -15.24
N GLY A 121 3.36 -9.28 -14.77
CA GLY A 121 2.79 -8.99 -13.45
C GLY A 121 2.02 -7.69 -13.30
N ILE A 122 2.15 -6.79 -14.25
CA ILE A 122 1.53 -5.46 -14.26
C ILE A 122 0.72 -5.32 -15.53
N THR A 123 -0.56 -5.00 -15.39
CA THR A 123 -1.49 -4.95 -16.52
C THR A 123 -1.45 -3.63 -17.29
N GLU A 124 -1.07 -2.55 -16.64
CA GLU A 124 -1.08 -1.20 -17.22
C GLU A 124 0.25 -0.50 -16.93
N PHE A 125 1.16 -0.48 -17.90
CA PHE A 125 2.37 0.32 -17.84
C PHE A 125 2.72 0.86 -19.22
N SER A 126 3.46 1.98 -19.24
CA SER A 126 4.12 2.44 -20.45
C SER A 126 5.59 2.70 -20.17
N LEU A 127 6.44 2.44 -21.14
CA LEU A 127 7.88 2.50 -21.01
C LEU A 127 8.41 3.44 -22.08
N HIS A 128 9.22 4.41 -21.65
CA HIS A 128 9.80 5.43 -22.51
C HIS A 128 11.27 5.62 -22.18
N ARG A 129 12.08 5.78 -23.23
CA ARG A 129 13.48 6.13 -23.07
C ARG A 129 13.67 7.64 -23.27
N TYR A 130 14.32 8.26 -22.32
CA TYR A 130 14.73 9.67 -22.37
C TYR A 130 16.24 9.81 -22.23
N HIS A 131 16.77 11.00 -22.46
CA HIS A 131 18.20 11.28 -22.29
C HIS A 131 18.70 11.12 -20.84
N TYR A 132 17.81 11.27 -19.85
CA TYR A 132 18.13 11.12 -18.44
C TYR A 132 17.97 9.68 -17.92
N GLY A 133 17.43 8.77 -18.70
CA GLY A 133 17.21 7.39 -18.30
C GLY A 133 15.98 6.76 -18.95
N MET A 134 15.54 5.65 -18.37
CA MET A 134 14.32 4.96 -18.75
C MET A 134 13.21 5.32 -17.77
N GLU A 135 12.09 5.75 -18.30
CA GLU A 135 10.90 6.09 -17.53
C GLU A 135 9.84 5.01 -17.71
N ILE A 136 9.25 4.57 -16.63
CA ILE A 136 8.12 3.65 -16.59
C ILE A 136 6.97 4.36 -15.90
N LEU A 137 5.86 4.52 -16.61
CA LEU A 137 4.61 4.97 -16.03
C LEU A 137 3.83 3.75 -15.55
N ALA A 138 3.46 3.73 -14.29
CA ALA A 138 2.72 2.65 -13.63
C ALA A 138 1.68 3.23 -12.66
N THR A 139 0.96 2.39 -11.96
CA THR A 139 0.06 2.82 -10.89
C THR A 139 0.75 2.79 -9.53
N LYS A 140 0.25 3.56 -8.58
CA LYS A 140 0.71 3.54 -7.19
C LYS A 140 0.64 2.13 -6.59
N LYS A 141 -0.45 1.42 -6.87
CA LYS A 141 -0.65 0.03 -6.45
C LYS A 141 0.48 -0.89 -6.92
N ASP A 142 0.86 -0.78 -8.19
CA ASP A 142 1.91 -1.61 -8.75
C ASP A 142 3.26 -1.31 -8.12
N VAL A 143 3.56 -0.02 -7.88
CA VAL A 143 4.81 0.38 -7.23
C VAL A 143 4.85 -0.09 -5.77
N LEU A 144 3.78 0.06 -5.00
CA LEU A 144 3.71 -0.45 -3.63
C LEU A 144 3.92 -1.97 -3.60
N LYS A 145 3.36 -2.70 -4.56
CA LYS A 145 3.58 -4.15 -4.70
C LYS A 145 5.05 -4.48 -5.02
N ILE A 146 5.67 -3.75 -5.96
CA ILE A 146 7.07 -3.94 -6.35
C ILE A 146 8.02 -3.62 -5.19
N THR A 147 7.67 -2.63 -4.38
CA THR A 147 8.51 -2.14 -3.29
C THR A 147 8.13 -2.72 -1.92
N GLU A 148 7.26 -3.72 -1.86
CA GLU A 148 6.78 -4.32 -0.61
C GLU A 148 6.36 -3.21 0.39
N ASP A 149 5.45 -2.34 -0.04
CA ASP A 149 4.99 -1.16 0.71
C ASP A 149 6.14 -0.21 1.13
N LEU A 150 7.06 0.08 0.20
CA LEU A 150 8.23 0.94 0.35
C LEU A 150 9.31 0.42 1.34
N SER A 151 9.22 -0.84 1.73
CA SER A 151 10.20 -1.45 2.63
C SER A 151 11.39 -2.05 1.90
N ARG A 152 11.19 -2.56 0.67
CA ARG A 152 12.20 -3.25 -0.12
C ARG A 152 11.97 -3.05 -1.60
N ASP A 153 13.02 -2.88 -2.38
CA ASP A 153 12.93 -2.74 -3.82
C ASP A 153 13.13 -4.07 -4.56
N GLY A 154 12.01 -4.69 -4.96
CA GLY A 154 11.99 -5.93 -5.73
C GLY A 154 12.53 -5.74 -7.15
N LEU A 155 12.30 -4.59 -7.79
CA LEU A 155 12.82 -4.27 -9.11
C LEU A 155 14.34 -4.16 -9.09
N PHE A 156 14.89 -3.43 -8.11
CA PHE A 156 16.34 -3.31 -7.92
C PHE A 156 16.99 -4.67 -7.66
N ALA A 157 16.39 -5.48 -6.78
CA ALA A 157 16.87 -6.81 -6.46
C ALA A 157 16.89 -7.72 -7.70
N GLU A 158 15.85 -7.68 -8.53
CA GLU A 158 15.75 -8.51 -9.73
C GLU A 158 16.76 -8.07 -10.81
N LEU A 159 16.95 -6.77 -11.02
CA LEU A 159 17.98 -6.27 -11.92
C LEU A 159 19.39 -6.68 -11.48
N LYS A 160 19.67 -6.65 -10.18
CA LYS A 160 20.96 -7.13 -9.63
C LYS A 160 21.17 -8.62 -9.85
N LYS A 161 20.15 -9.44 -9.69
CA LYS A 161 20.23 -10.90 -9.93
C LYS A 161 20.66 -11.23 -11.36
N ARG A 162 20.27 -10.43 -12.35
CA ARG A 162 20.57 -10.65 -13.76
C ARG A 162 22.06 -10.44 -14.10
N LYS A 163 22.90 -10.07 -13.11
CA LYS A 163 24.36 -9.94 -13.21
C LYS A 163 24.83 -9.20 -14.47
N THR A 164 24.17 -8.11 -14.79
CA THR A 164 24.47 -7.31 -15.98
C THR A 164 25.81 -6.57 -15.91
N GLY A 165 26.38 -6.47 -14.71
CA GLY A 165 27.59 -5.67 -14.45
C GLY A 165 27.32 -4.16 -14.40
N TRP A 166 26.07 -3.73 -14.55
CA TRP A 166 25.71 -2.32 -14.56
C TRP A 166 25.69 -1.72 -13.14
N ASN A 167 26.13 -0.48 -13.04
CA ASN A 167 25.76 0.40 -11.94
C ASN A 167 24.51 1.16 -12.36
N PHE A 168 23.52 1.22 -11.50
CA PHE A 168 22.25 1.89 -11.79
C PHE A 168 21.62 2.43 -10.52
N CYS A 169 20.71 3.37 -10.68
CA CYS A 169 19.85 3.87 -9.62
C CYS A 169 18.39 3.88 -10.08
N ILE A 170 17.49 3.83 -9.11
CA ILE A 170 16.04 3.83 -9.35
C ILE A 170 15.41 4.93 -8.48
N GLY A 171 14.60 5.77 -9.11
CA GLY A 171 13.75 6.74 -8.44
C GLY A 171 12.29 6.45 -8.68
N TYR A 172 11.51 6.40 -7.62
CA TYR A 172 10.06 6.27 -7.67
C TYR A 172 9.42 7.60 -7.29
N GLY A 173 8.44 8.05 -8.05
CA GLY A 173 7.73 9.28 -7.76
C GLY A 173 6.23 9.06 -7.78
N PHE A 174 5.56 9.40 -6.67
CA PHE A 174 4.12 9.50 -6.59
C PHE A 174 3.68 10.94 -6.82
N GLY A 175 2.47 11.13 -7.34
CA GLY A 175 1.94 12.48 -7.55
C GLY A 175 0.44 12.46 -7.87
N ALA A 176 -0.22 13.60 -7.67
CA ALA A 176 -1.62 13.77 -8.05
C ALA A 176 -1.83 13.68 -9.58
N GLY A 177 -0.76 13.85 -10.36
CA GLY A 177 -0.73 13.71 -11.81
C GLY A 177 0.64 13.30 -12.31
N ILE A 178 0.73 12.90 -13.58
CA ILE A 178 1.96 12.39 -14.23
C ILE A 178 3.12 13.38 -14.13
N ALA A 179 2.85 14.68 -14.26
CA ALA A 179 3.90 15.69 -14.21
C ALA A 179 4.58 15.78 -12.85
N GLN A 180 3.79 15.76 -11.76
CA GLN A 180 4.32 15.73 -10.39
C GLN A 180 5.02 14.41 -10.10
N ALA A 181 4.41 13.28 -10.47
CA ALA A 181 5.02 11.97 -10.29
C ALA A 181 6.38 11.87 -11.00
N ARG A 182 6.51 12.43 -12.22
CA ARG A 182 7.77 12.49 -12.96
C ARG A 182 8.83 13.33 -12.25
N LEU A 183 8.47 14.53 -11.79
CA LEU A 183 9.40 15.39 -11.05
C LEU A 183 9.88 14.68 -9.79
N ASN A 184 8.97 14.08 -9.04
CA ASN A 184 9.28 13.34 -7.81
C ASN A 184 10.18 12.12 -8.10
N ALA A 185 9.94 11.40 -9.20
CA ALA A 185 10.80 10.29 -9.61
C ALA A 185 12.22 10.74 -10.00
N LEU A 186 12.34 11.88 -10.67
CA LEU A 186 13.65 12.46 -11.02
C LEU A 186 14.41 12.90 -9.77
N ASN A 187 13.75 13.52 -8.79
CA ASN A 187 14.34 13.90 -7.52
C ASN A 187 14.81 12.65 -6.74
N ALA A 188 13.96 11.63 -6.64
CA ALA A 188 14.31 10.35 -6.03
C ALA A 188 15.50 9.68 -6.72
N CYS A 189 15.52 9.70 -8.07
CA CYS A 189 16.61 9.14 -8.86
C CYS A 189 17.92 9.91 -8.65
N HIS A 190 17.87 11.23 -8.51
CA HIS A 190 19.03 12.05 -8.21
C HIS A 190 19.63 11.70 -6.84
N GLU A 191 18.81 11.55 -5.80
CA GLU A 191 19.28 11.10 -4.48
C GLU A 191 19.89 9.69 -4.53
N ALA A 192 19.25 8.80 -5.28
CA ALA A 192 19.78 7.44 -5.50
C ALA A 192 21.14 7.45 -6.24
N GLU A 193 21.37 8.39 -7.16
CA GLU A 193 22.62 8.58 -7.88
C GLU A 193 23.76 9.04 -6.95
N LEU A 194 23.47 9.97 -6.04
CA LEU A 194 24.45 10.45 -5.06
C LEU A 194 24.96 9.33 -4.13
N LYS A 195 24.08 8.41 -3.77
CA LYS A 195 24.41 7.26 -2.90
C LYS A 195 24.94 6.05 -3.66
N LYS A 196 24.79 6.01 -4.99
CA LYS A 196 25.16 4.94 -5.95
C LYS A 196 24.53 3.59 -5.65
N ASN A 197 24.04 2.92 -6.68
CA ASN A 197 23.46 1.58 -6.58
C ASN A 197 22.38 1.46 -5.49
N THR A 198 21.45 2.39 -5.46
CA THR A 198 20.34 2.44 -4.50
C THR A 198 19.04 2.81 -5.19
N SER A 199 17.95 2.79 -4.45
CA SER A 199 16.65 3.30 -4.88
C SER A 199 16.00 4.14 -3.80
N TYR A 200 15.26 5.16 -4.24
CA TYR A 200 14.54 6.11 -3.38
C TYR A 200 13.15 6.35 -3.92
N VAL A 201 12.27 6.82 -3.04
CA VAL A 201 10.89 7.22 -3.35
C VAL A 201 10.69 8.67 -2.92
N VAL A 202 10.00 9.47 -3.73
CA VAL A 202 9.42 10.74 -3.32
C VAL A 202 7.89 10.62 -3.40
N THR A 203 7.23 10.87 -2.27
CA THR A 203 5.78 10.76 -2.12
C THR A 203 5.05 11.98 -2.70
N GLU A 204 3.70 11.92 -2.74
CA GLU A 204 2.86 13.08 -3.14
C GLU A 204 3.01 14.28 -2.20
N LYS A 205 3.51 14.05 -0.98
CA LYS A 205 3.78 15.08 0.03
C LYS A 205 5.23 15.56 0.01
N GLU A 206 5.98 15.19 -1.03
CA GLU A 206 7.39 15.53 -1.18
C GLU A 206 8.30 14.93 -0.08
N GLU A 207 7.85 13.85 0.55
CA GLU A 207 8.66 13.10 1.51
C GLU A 207 9.61 12.15 0.75
N LEU A 208 10.91 12.25 1.03
CA LEU A 208 11.92 11.34 0.49
C LEU A 208 12.05 10.12 1.40
N ILE A 209 11.88 8.93 0.84
CA ILE A 209 11.97 7.65 1.54
C ILE A 209 13.06 6.81 0.90
N GLY A 210 14.01 6.34 1.68
CA GLY A 210 15.10 5.47 1.19
C GLY A 210 16.38 5.58 2.01
N PRO A 211 17.43 4.85 1.61
CA PRO A 211 17.45 3.87 0.52
C PRO A 211 16.58 2.64 0.82
N LEU A 212 15.84 2.14 -0.17
CA LEU A 212 14.97 0.99 0.03
C LEU A 212 15.77 -0.30 0.25
N GLY A 213 15.33 -1.13 1.22
CA GLY A 213 15.94 -2.43 1.49
C GLY A 213 17.20 -2.39 2.34
N VAL A 214 17.52 -1.27 2.98
CA VAL A 214 18.53 -1.15 4.02
C VAL A 214 17.86 -1.13 5.38
N GLU A 215 18.50 -1.69 6.42
CA GLU A 215 17.89 -1.86 7.77
C GLU A 215 17.36 -0.58 8.43
N ALA A 216 17.76 0.59 7.96
CA ALA A 216 17.22 1.88 8.36
C ALA A 216 16.76 2.66 7.11
N THR A 217 15.49 2.52 6.75
CA THR A 217 14.87 3.40 5.75
C THR A 217 14.61 4.75 6.41
N GLU A 218 15.35 5.77 5.99
CA GLU A 218 15.21 7.14 6.50
C GLU A 218 14.14 7.88 5.69
N THR A 219 13.33 8.69 6.37
CA THR A 219 12.31 9.56 5.74
C THR A 219 12.70 11.01 5.96
N PHE A 220 12.84 11.76 4.89
CA PHE A 220 13.19 13.18 4.91
C PHE A 220 12.19 14.00 4.10
N MET A 221 12.00 15.27 4.47
CA MET A 221 11.31 16.24 3.62
C MET A 221 12.28 16.72 2.53
N VAL A 222 11.80 16.83 1.32
CA VAL A 222 12.59 17.43 0.22
C VAL A 222 12.62 18.94 0.42
N ASP A 223 13.82 19.49 0.66
CA ASP A 223 14.01 20.95 0.69
C ASP A 223 13.82 21.51 -0.75
N ASN A 224 12.89 22.46 -0.88
CA ASN A 224 12.62 23.20 -2.12
C ASN A 224 13.59 24.37 -2.32
#